data_f47e2c42f4bf9acc692ce386b2b9c66f
#
_entry.id   f47e2c42f4bf9acc692ce386b2b9c66f
#
_cell.length_a   1.000
_cell.length_b   1.000
_cell.length_c   1.000
_cell.angle_alpha   90.00
_cell.angle_beta   90.00
_cell.angle_gamma   90.00
#
_symmetry.space_group_name_H-M   'P 1'
#
loop_
_entity.id
_entity.type
_entity.pdbx_description
1 polymer ?
#
loop_
_entity_poly.entity_id
_entity_poly.type
_entity_poly.pdbx_seq_one_letter_code
_entity_poly.pdbx_strand_id
1 'polypeptide(L)' 'MKALDTVTTMKFNNPADILNYFKAHHLTHAVDPDTKDRIYVLNSETNRSYTYLVEEDKNKQLYLKKI' A
#
# COMPACT_ATOMS: atom_id res chain seq x y z
N MET A 1 -12.48 -6.27 2.96
CA MET A 1 -12.55 -4.85 2.63
C MET A 1 -12.09 -4.61 1.20
N LYS A 2 -12.94 -3.97 0.40
CA LYS A 2 -12.67 -3.80 -1.04
C LYS A 2 -11.43 -2.98 -1.35
N ALA A 3 -11.13 -1.98 -0.53
CA ALA A 3 -9.95 -1.14 -0.75
C ALA A 3 -8.65 -1.94 -0.72
N LEU A 4 -8.54 -2.89 0.21
CA LEU A 4 -7.35 -3.74 0.31
C LEU A 4 -7.31 -4.83 -0.78
N ASP A 5 -8.47 -5.25 -1.27
CA ASP A 5 -8.53 -6.22 -2.36
C ASP A 5 -8.14 -5.57 -3.70
N THR A 6 -8.45 -4.27 -3.85
CA THR A 6 -8.27 -3.56 -5.12
C THR A 6 -6.88 -2.95 -5.24
N VAL A 7 -6.24 -2.61 -4.12
CA VAL A 7 -4.98 -1.85 -4.13
C VAL A 7 -3.87 -2.54 -4.92
N THR A 8 -3.84 -3.87 -4.90
CA THR A 8 -2.81 -4.63 -5.62
C THR A 8 -3.00 -4.63 -7.13
N THR A 9 -4.14 -4.17 -7.62
CA THR A 9 -4.41 -4.04 -9.06
C THR A 9 -4.17 -2.62 -9.58
N MET A 10 -3.84 -1.70 -8.69
CA MET A 10 -3.68 -0.28 -9.04
C MET A 10 -2.25 0.06 -9.36
N LYS A 11 -2.07 1.11 -10.17
CA LYS A 11 -0.77 1.71 -10.47
C LYS A 11 -0.74 3.12 -9.90
N PHE A 12 0.42 3.52 -9.40
CA PHE A 12 0.62 4.82 -8.78
C PHE A 12 1.82 5.52 -9.43
N ASN A 13 1.76 6.84 -9.53
CA ASN A 13 2.83 7.62 -10.15
C ASN A 13 3.99 7.90 -9.18
N ASN A 14 3.70 7.95 -7.90
CA ASN A 14 4.70 8.25 -6.88
C ASN A 14 4.27 7.66 -5.53
N PRO A 15 5.21 7.56 -4.56
CA PRO A 15 4.89 6.99 -3.25
C PRO A 15 3.83 7.76 -2.47
N ALA A 16 3.75 9.07 -2.64
CA ALA A 16 2.76 9.89 -1.95
C ALA A 16 1.34 9.49 -2.35
N ASP A 17 1.12 9.12 -3.61
CA ASP A 17 -0.19 8.68 -4.09
C ASP A 17 -0.62 7.39 -3.41
N ILE A 18 0.31 6.49 -3.13
CA ILE A 18 0.04 5.26 -2.40
C ILE A 18 -0.45 5.57 -0.98
N LEU A 19 0.26 6.45 -0.29
CA LEU A 19 -0.10 6.82 1.07
C LEU A 19 -1.44 7.55 1.11
N ASN A 20 -1.70 8.41 0.12
CA ASN A 20 -2.97 9.11 0.01
C ASN A 20 -4.13 8.14 -0.21
N TYR A 21 -3.91 7.06 -0.95
CA TYR A 21 -4.92 6.04 -1.15
C TYR A 21 -5.34 5.41 0.20
N PHE A 22 -4.36 5.01 1.01
CA PHE A 22 -4.66 4.43 2.31
C PHE A 22 -5.35 5.45 3.24
N LYS A 23 -4.90 6.69 3.19
CA LYS A 23 -5.49 7.77 3.98
C LYS A 23 -6.93 8.04 3.58
N ALA A 24 -7.22 8.05 2.28
CA ALA A 24 -8.57 8.27 1.76
C ALA A 24 -9.55 7.17 2.18
N HIS A 25 -9.05 5.95 2.39
CA HIS A 25 -9.86 4.83 2.84
C HIS A 25 -9.81 4.62 4.36
N HIS A 26 -9.26 5.59 5.08
CA HIS A 26 -9.18 5.56 6.56
C HIS A 26 -8.44 4.34 7.10
N LEU A 27 -7.40 3.92 6.39
CA LEU A 27 -6.57 2.79 6.78
C LEU A 27 -5.31 3.29 7.50
N THR A 28 -5.05 2.72 8.67
CA THR A 28 -3.81 3.00 9.38
C THR A 28 -2.66 2.34 8.61
N HIS A 29 -1.60 3.10 8.35
CA HIS A 29 -0.48 2.60 7.58
C HIS A 29 0.83 3.18 8.11
N ALA A 30 1.93 2.47 7.83
CA ALA A 30 3.28 2.91 8.17
C ALA A 30 4.26 2.39 7.15
N VAL A 31 5.24 3.21 6.78
CA VAL A 31 6.31 2.81 5.87
C VAL A 31 7.46 2.26 6.71
N ASP A 32 8.04 1.15 6.29
CA ASP A 32 9.20 0.58 6.95
C ASP A 32 10.38 1.54 6.84
N PRO A 33 10.96 2.02 7.95
CA PRO A 33 12.03 3.01 7.91
C PRO A 33 13.36 2.44 7.37
N ASP A 34 13.56 1.13 7.45
CA ASP A 34 14.81 0.51 7.02
C ASP A 34 14.82 0.22 5.52
N THR A 35 13.76 -0.39 5.00
CA THR A 35 13.69 -0.77 3.58
C THR A 35 13.09 0.31 2.71
N LYS A 36 12.16 1.10 3.25
CA LYS A 36 11.44 2.19 2.57
C LYS A 36 10.59 1.74 1.39
N ASP A 37 10.56 0.45 1.10
CA ASP A 37 9.76 -0.12 0.03
C ASP A 37 8.63 -1.03 0.55
N ARG A 38 8.46 -1.09 1.87
CA ARG A 38 7.40 -1.88 2.49
C ARG A 38 6.43 -0.98 3.24
N ILE A 39 5.15 -1.30 3.11
CA ILE A 39 4.08 -0.57 3.80
C ILE A 39 3.29 -1.55 4.62
N TYR A 40 3.14 -1.26 5.90
CA TYR A 40 2.31 -2.04 6.82
C TYR A 40 0.95 -1.36 6.93
N VAL A 41 -0.11 -2.12 6.73
CA VAL A 41 -1.47 -1.58 6.77
C VAL A 41 -2.29 -2.36 7.79
N LEU A 42 -2.95 -1.65 8.68
CA LEU A 42 -3.83 -2.24 9.68
C LEU A 42 -5.29 -2.00 9.29
N ASN A 43 -6.04 -3.08 9.17
CA ASN A 43 -7.49 -3.00 9.03
C ASN A 43 -8.10 -3.08 10.43
N SER A 44 -8.54 -1.95 10.96
CA SER A 44 -9.07 -1.88 12.33
C SER A 44 -10.40 -2.61 12.51
N GLU A 45 -11.15 -2.81 11.44
CA GLU A 45 -12.43 -3.52 11.50
C GLU A 45 -12.24 -5.01 11.78
N THR A 46 -11.24 -5.61 11.15
CA THR A 46 -10.94 -7.04 11.31
C THR A 46 -9.77 -7.29 12.25
N ASN A 47 -9.09 -6.24 12.67
CA ASN A 47 -7.89 -6.29 13.50
C ASN A 47 -6.75 -7.09 12.85
N ARG A 48 -6.70 -7.08 11.51
CA ARG A 48 -5.66 -7.76 10.74
C ARG A 48 -4.70 -6.75 10.17
N SER A 49 -3.42 -7.14 10.10
CA SER A 49 -2.40 -6.33 9.44
C SER A 49 -1.92 -7.02 8.17
N TYR A 50 -1.55 -6.20 7.20
CA TYR A 50 -1.06 -6.68 5.91
C TYR A 50 0.24 -5.95 5.59
N THR A 51 1.15 -6.66 4.93
CA THR A 51 2.40 -6.08 4.47
C THR A 51 2.39 -6.04 2.96
N TYR A 52 2.70 -4.87 2.39
CA TYR A 52 2.78 -4.69 0.95
C TYR A 52 4.20 -4.27 0.57
N LEU A 53 4.69 -4.84 -0.51
CA LEU A 53 5.96 -4.45 -1.11
C LEU A 53 5.67 -3.48 -2.26
N VAL A 54 6.36 -2.35 -2.28
CA VAL A 54 6.25 -1.37 -3.37
C VAL A 54 7.26 -1.76 -4.45
N GLU A 55 6.77 -2.02 -5.65
CA GLU A 55 7.61 -2.35 -6.79
C GLU A 55 7.36 -1.38 -7.93
N GLU A 56 8.33 -1.26 -8.83
CA GLU A 56 8.24 -0.39 -10.00
C GLU A 56 8.17 -1.25 -11.25
N ASP A 57 7.25 -0.92 -12.15
CA ASP A 57 7.15 -1.63 -13.42
C ASP A 57 8.06 -0.97 -14.48
N LYS A 58 8.04 -1.54 -15.70
CA LYS A 58 8.87 -1.04 -16.80
C LYS A 58 8.51 0.37 -17.26
N ASN A 59 7.31 0.84 -16.91
CA ASN A 59 6.84 2.19 -17.22
C ASN A 59 7.10 3.19 -16.08
N LYS A 60 7.86 2.77 -15.08
CA LYS A 60 8.19 3.55 -13.88
C LYS A 60 6.96 3.89 -13.03
N GLN A 61 5.89 3.11 -13.17
CA GLN A 61 4.75 3.22 -12.30
C GLN A 61 4.91 2.27 -11.11
N LEU A 62 4.43 2.69 -9.96
CA LEU A 62 4.53 1.90 -8.74
C LEU A 62 3.29 1.04 -8.57
N TYR A 63 3.49 -0.15 -8.03
CA TYR A 63 2.38 -1.03 -7.68
C TYR A 63 2.71 -1.77 -6.39
N LEU A 64 1.68 -2.30 -5.75
CA LEU A 64 1.81 -2.99 -4.48
C LEU A 64 1.65 -4.49 -4.67
N LYS A 65 2.56 -5.23 -4.06
CA LYS A 65 2.52 -6.68 -4.03
C LYS A 65 2.33 -7.12 -2.59
N LYS A 66 1.29 -7.90 -2.34
CA LYS A 66 1.03 -8.42 -1.00
C LYS A 66 2.01 -9.53 -0.65
N ILE A 67 2.64 -9.40 0.49
CA ILE A 67 3.57 -10.40 1.00
C ILE A 67 2.85 -11.39 1.91
#